data_f5a72d26cca0be8f40eb7616574866bb
#
_entry.id   f5a72d26cca0be8f40eb7616574866bb
#
_cell.length_a   1.000
_cell.length_b   1.000
_cell.length_c   1.000
_cell.angle_alpha   90.00
_cell.angle_beta   90.00
_cell.angle_gamma   90.00
#
_symmetry.space_group_name_H-M   'P 1'
#
loop_
_entity.id
_entity.type
_entity.pdbx_description
1 polymer ?
#
loop_
_entity_poly.entity_id
_entity_poly.type
_entity_poly.pdbx_seq_one_letter_code
_entity_poly.pdbx_strand_id
1 'polypeptide(L)'
;MKTVFEDREFASEIGLSAVNSINLARILAQCVYYISAFFRLPENEREDITFVVPTGNFGNVLAGWLVQRMGVPIKGFRVATNQNDILHRLFETGIYELEEVAPSVAPSMDIQVASNFERFIYYAEDSDADKVREIIQTFKKTGKYVFESLDRAGFSSSRTDDDEISRIIKEVYLKYGYIADPHTACGFAPVLNPSNHSQFSGKEIVLATAHPAKFPDTIDSAIGQESTHHSLEVLKSREIVKYSVEPTPEAIKAFMRKHVSQV
;
A
#
# COMPACT_ATOMS: atom_id res chain seq x y z
N MET A 1 17.74 -8.29 6.52
CA MET A 1 16.46 -8.87 6.99
C MET A 1 15.90 -9.92 6.02
N LYS A 2 15.72 -9.66 4.70
CA LYS A 2 15.18 -10.68 3.77
C LYS A 2 15.92 -12.02 3.86
N THR A 3 17.25 -12.02 3.82
CA THR A 3 18.10 -13.22 3.94
C THR A 3 17.85 -14.04 5.22
N VAL A 4 17.49 -13.37 6.33
CA VAL A 4 17.16 -14.06 7.60
C VAL A 4 15.81 -14.77 7.50
N PHE A 5 14.82 -14.15 6.80
CA PHE A 5 13.51 -14.76 6.57
C PHE A 5 13.52 -15.88 5.50
N GLU A 6 14.49 -15.84 4.59
CA GLU A 6 14.68 -16.87 3.55
C GLU A 6 15.34 -18.14 4.09
N ASP A 7 15.99 -18.07 5.27
CA ASP A 7 16.56 -19.21 5.96
C ASP A 7 15.45 -20.04 6.65
N ARG A 8 15.01 -21.07 5.97
CA ARG A 8 13.89 -21.93 6.42
C ARG A 8 14.22 -22.71 7.69
N GLU A 9 15.47 -23.14 7.85
CA GLU A 9 15.91 -23.87 9.05
C GLU A 9 15.85 -22.95 10.27
N PHE A 10 16.43 -21.77 10.19
CA PHE A 10 16.36 -20.77 11.25
C PHE A 10 14.93 -20.30 11.53
N ALA A 11 14.13 -20.06 10.50
CA ALA A 11 12.74 -19.66 10.65
C ALA A 11 11.92 -20.72 11.43
N SER A 12 12.15 -22.00 11.12
CA SER A 12 11.51 -23.12 11.84
C SER A 12 12.02 -23.26 13.28
N GLU A 13 13.32 -23.06 13.50
CA GLU A 13 13.96 -23.15 14.82
C GLU A 13 13.34 -22.20 15.85
N ILE A 14 13.09 -20.94 15.45
CA ILE A 14 12.61 -19.90 16.37
C ILE A 14 11.14 -19.53 16.18
N GLY A 15 10.39 -20.23 15.31
CA GLY A 15 9.02 -19.90 14.99
C GLY A 15 8.88 -18.53 14.30
N LEU A 16 9.84 -18.15 13.45
CA LEU A 16 9.89 -16.84 12.82
C LEU A 16 8.69 -16.62 11.89
N SER A 17 7.93 -15.58 12.17
CA SER A 17 6.79 -15.18 11.34
C SER A 17 6.88 -13.70 10.97
N ALA A 18 6.45 -13.38 9.76
CA ALA A 18 6.38 -11.99 9.29
C ALA A 18 5.10 -11.31 9.75
N VAL A 19 5.22 -10.16 10.41
CA VAL A 19 4.07 -9.31 10.83
C VAL A 19 3.97 -8.05 9.94
N ASN A 20 4.52 -8.10 8.75
CA ASN A 20 4.51 -7.01 7.78
C ASN A 20 3.47 -7.21 6.67
N SER A 21 3.54 -6.40 5.61
CA SER A 21 2.60 -6.41 4.48
C SER A 21 2.58 -7.72 3.67
N ILE A 22 3.59 -8.58 3.78
CA ILE A 22 3.61 -9.89 3.10
C ILE A 22 2.86 -10.99 3.85
N ASN A 23 2.44 -10.77 5.08
CA ASN A 23 1.63 -11.76 5.81
C ASN A 23 0.21 -11.84 5.20
N LEU A 24 -0.18 -13.04 4.73
CA LEU A 24 -1.49 -13.26 4.10
C LEU A 24 -2.66 -12.93 5.05
N ALA A 25 -2.52 -13.19 6.34
CA ALA A 25 -3.59 -12.86 7.31
C ALA A 25 -3.89 -11.35 7.33
N ARG A 26 -2.89 -10.50 7.09
CA ARG A 26 -3.11 -9.05 6.97
C ARG A 26 -3.89 -8.69 5.70
N ILE A 27 -3.66 -9.38 4.59
CA ILE A 27 -4.44 -9.17 3.35
C ILE A 27 -5.89 -9.59 3.58
N LEU A 28 -6.11 -10.75 4.19
CA LEU A 28 -7.47 -11.24 4.49
C LEU A 28 -8.21 -10.29 5.45
N ALA A 29 -7.54 -9.77 6.48
CA ALA A 29 -8.13 -8.78 7.38
C ALA A 29 -8.51 -7.49 6.64
N GLN A 30 -7.75 -7.09 5.61
CA GLN A 30 -8.05 -5.91 4.80
C GLN A 30 -9.29 -6.12 3.89
N CYS A 31 -9.66 -7.34 3.55
CA CYS A 31 -10.90 -7.61 2.81
C CYS A 31 -12.14 -7.05 3.54
N VAL A 32 -12.11 -7.04 4.88
CA VAL A 32 -13.20 -6.53 5.70
C VAL A 32 -13.50 -5.06 5.41
N TYR A 33 -12.50 -4.24 5.09
CA TYR A 33 -12.68 -2.82 4.79
C TYR A 33 -13.59 -2.62 3.57
N TYR A 34 -13.34 -3.36 2.51
CA TYR A 34 -14.11 -3.31 1.26
C TYR A 34 -15.53 -3.81 1.45
N ILE A 35 -15.69 -4.98 2.08
CA ILE A 35 -17.00 -5.56 2.38
C ILE A 35 -17.81 -4.61 3.26
N SER A 36 -17.21 -4.10 4.34
CA SER A 36 -17.88 -3.20 5.26
C SER A 36 -18.26 -1.87 4.59
N ALA A 37 -17.36 -1.26 3.81
CA ALA A 37 -17.63 -0.02 3.12
C ALA A 37 -18.73 -0.19 2.08
N PHE A 38 -18.66 -1.25 1.28
CA PHE A 38 -19.64 -1.53 0.23
C PHE A 38 -21.06 -1.75 0.81
N PHE A 39 -21.18 -2.59 1.83
CA PHE A 39 -22.50 -2.92 2.40
C PHE A 39 -23.06 -1.84 3.33
N ARG A 40 -22.26 -0.85 3.74
CA ARG A 40 -22.77 0.36 4.44
C ARG A 40 -23.47 1.35 3.52
N LEU A 41 -23.23 1.27 2.21
CA LEU A 41 -23.99 2.07 1.28
C LEU A 41 -25.45 1.58 1.21
N PRO A 42 -26.43 2.47 1.02
CA PRO A 42 -27.79 2.09 0.66
C PRO A 42 -27.79 1.20 -0.60
N GLU A 43 -28.70 0.25 -0.70
CA GLU A 43 -28.71 -0.72 -1.80
C GLU A 43 -28.79 -0.05 -3.18
N ASN A 44 -29.60 0.98 -3.31
CA ASN A 44 -29.73 1.79 -4.52
C ASN A 44 -28.49 2.65 -4.84
N GLU A 45 -27.48 2.63 -4.00
CA GLU A 45 -26.23 3.36 -4.17
C GLU A 45 -25.01 2.46 -4.43
N ARG A 46 -25.22 1.14 -4.53
CA ARG A 46 -24.15 0.15 -4.69
C ARG A 46 -23.76 -0.14 -6.14
N GLU A 47 -24.29 0.63 -7.08
CA GLU A 47 -23.95 0.49 -8.49
C GLU A 47 -22.67 1.29 -8.81
N ASP A 48 -21.86 0.74 -9.70
CA ASP A 48 -20.61 1.36 -10.23
C ASP A 48 -19.65 1.91 -9.17
N ILE A 49 -19.44 1.14 -8.11
CA ILE A 49 -18.51 1.53 -7.04
C ILE A 49 -17.07 1.27 -7.44
N THR A 50 -16.26 2.32 -7.42
CA THR A 50 -14.80 2.25 -7.57
C THR A 50 -14.12 2.55 -6.24
N PHE A 51 -13.14 1.74 -5.86
CA PHE A 51 -12.30 2.04 -4.70
C PHE A 51 -11.02 2.75 -5.13
N VAL A 52 -10.76 3.90 -4.53
CA VAL A 52 -9.50 4.64 -4.71
C VAL A 52 -8.57 4.25 -3.57
N VAL A 53 -7.44 3.65 -3.92
CA VAL A 53 -6.58 2.96 -2.96
C VAL A 53 -5.19 3.57 -2.97
N PRO A 54 -4.81 4.35 -1.94
CA PRO A 54 -3.42 4.76 -1.74
C PRO A 54 -2.52 3.53 -1.65
N THR A 55 -1.53 3.43 -2.53
CA THR A 55 -0.86 2.15 -2.79
C THR A 55 0.66 2.27 -2.78
N GLY A 56 1.30 1.52 -1.87
CA GLY A 56 2.71 1.16 -1.91
C GLY A 56 2.84 -0.33 -2.25
N ASN A 57 2.90 -1.19 -1.24
CA ASN A 57 3.13 -2.64 -1.37
C ASN A 57 1.99 -3.47 -2.00
N PHE A 58 0.99 -2.83 -2.60
CA PHE A 58 -0.16 -3.46 -3.28
C PHE A 58 -1.06 -4.34 -2.38
N GLY A 59 -0.83 -4.38 -1.08
CA GLY A 59 -1.58 -5.26 -0.17
C GLY A 59 -3.07 -4.91 -0.10
N ASN A 60 -3.37 -3.65 0.02
CA ASN A 60 -4.74 -3.15 0.13
C ASN A 60 -5.51 -3.36 -1.19
N VAL A 61 -4.92 -3.01 -2.34
CA VAL A 61 -5.52 -3.26 -3.67
C VAL A 61 -5.79 -4.75 -3.87
N LEU A 62 -4.81 -5.62 -3.53
CA LEU A 62 -5.00 -7.07 -3.62
C LEU A 62 -6.18 -7.55 -2.78
N ALA A 63 -6.35 -7.03 -1.56
CA ALA A 63 -7.48 -7.38 -0.71
C ALA A 63 -8.83 -7.00 -1.35
N GLY A 64 -8.94 -5.78 -1.91
CA GLY A 64 -10.13 -5.35 -2.64
C GLY A 64 -10.42 -6.20 -3.87
N TRP A 65 -9.39 -6.50 -4.65
CA TRP A 65 -9.50 -7.35 -5.82
C TRP A 65 -9.94 -8.78 -5.47
N LEU A 66 -9.45 -9.35 -4.36
CA LEU A 66 -9.93 -10.64 -3.86
C LEU A 66 -11.42 -10.58 -3.48
N VAL A 67 -11.87 -9.50 -2.83
CA VAL A 67 -13.28 -9.28 -2.49
C VAL A 67 -14.16 -9.19 -3.75
N GLN A 68 -13.69 -8.52 -4.80
CA GLN A 68 -14.37 -8.50 -6.10
C GLN A 68 -14.49 -9.92 -6.67
N ARG A 69 -13.42 -10.70 -6.63
CA ARG A 69 -13.44 -12.12 -7.08
C ARG A 69 -14.30 -13.04 -6.20
N MET A 70 -14.57 -12.68 -4.97
CA MET A 70 -15.54 -13.35 -4.10
C MET A 70 -16.99 -13.02 -4.44
N GLY A 71 -17.23 -12.11 -5.40
CA GLY A 71 -18.56 -11.79 -5.91
C GLY A 71 -19.16 -10.47 -5.42
N VAL A 72 -18.42 -9.64 -4.66
CA VAL A 72 -18.87 -8.28 -4.36
C VAL A 72 -18.76 -7.44 -5.65
N PRO A 73 -19.84 -6.77 -6.11
CA PRO A 73 -19.87 -6.11 -7.41
C PRO A 73 -19.13 -4.76 -7.40
N ILE A 74 -17.83 -4.81 -7.14
CA ILE A 74 -16.94 -3.65 -7.23
C ILE A 74 -16.66 -3.40 -8.71
N LYS A 75 -16.84 -2.17 -9.18
CA LYS A 75 -16.61 -1.80 -10.58
C LYS A 75 -15.12 -1.84 -10.93
N GLY A 76 -14.29 -1.30 -10.06
CA GLY A 76 -12.85 -1.22 -10.29
C GLY A 76 -12.06 -0.60 -9.15
N PHE A 77 -10.76 -0.47 -9.40
CA PHE A 77 -9.81 0.07 -8.44
C PHE A 77 -8.99 1.17 -9.09
N ARG A 78 -8.86 2.30 -8.40
CA ARG A 78 -7.90 3.33 -8.77
C ARG A 78 -6.67 3.23 -7.86
N VAL A 79 -5.55 2.84 -8.43
CA VAL A 79 -4.27 2.72 -7.75
C VAL A 79 -3.63 4.10 -7.65
N ALA A 80 -3.69 4.71 -6.47
CA ALA A 80 -3.13 6.03 -6.23
C ALA A 80 -1.72 5.90 -5.65
N THR A 81 -0.73 6.43 -6.34
CA THR A 81 0.68 6.43 -5.92
C THR A 81 1.17 7.82 -5.56
N ASN A 82 2.27 7.91 -4.83
CA ASN A 82 3.06 9.13 -4.74
C ASN A 82 3.99 9.24 -5.95
N GLN A 83 5.03 10.07 -5.86
CA GLN A 83 6.03 10.24 -6.92
C GLN A 83 6.85 8.96 -7.23
N ASN A 84 6.83 7.95 -6.34
CA ASN A 84 7.38 6.62 -6.60
C ASN A 84 6.34 5.76 -7.31
N ASP A 85 6.20 5.94 -8.58
CA ASP A 85 5.01 5.65 -9.37
C ASP A 85 5.08 4.35 -10.20
N ILE A 86 5.92 3.39 -9.82
CA ILE A 86 6.09 2.13 -10.58
C ILE A 86 4.76 1.44 -10.90
N LEU A 87 3.80 1.44 -9.98
CA LEU A 87 2.48 0.85 -10.22
C LEU A 87 1.63 1.71 -11.15
N HIS A 88 1.71 3.04 -11.06
CA HIS A 88 1.02 3.93 -11.99
C HIS A 88 1.51 3.69 -13.42
N ARG A 89 2.81 3.70 -13.64
CA ARG A 89 3.43 3.40 -14.96
C ARG A 89 3.01 2.03 -15.47
N LEU A 90 2.98 1.02 -14.61
CA LEU A 90 2.51 -0.31 -14.97
C LEU A 90 1.07 -0.30 -15.48
N PHE A 91 0.12 0.29 -14.73
CA PHE A 91 -1.29 0.27 -15.13
C PHE A 91 -1.55 1.12 -16.37
N GLU A 92 -0.79 2.19 -16.60
CA GLU A 92 -0.88 3.01 -17.81
C GLU A 92 -0.27 2.32 -19.03
N THR A 93 0.93 1.74 -18.88
CA THR A 93 1.74 1.32 -20.04
C THR A 93 1.93 -0.20 -20.17
N GLY A 94 1.67 -0.98 -19.11
CA GLY A 94 2.03 -2.40 -19.04
C GLY A 94 3.50 -2.63 -18.67
N ILE A 95 4.27 -1.59 -18.38
CA ILE A 95 5.70 -1.67 -18.09
C ILE A 95 5.93 -1.58 -16.58
N TYR A 96 6.51 -2.62 -15.99
CA TYR A 96 6.96 -2.65 -14.61
C TYR A 96 8.47 -2.48 -14.59
N GLU A 97 8.96 -1.27 -14.28
CA GLU A 97 10.36 -0.90 -14.40
C GLU A 97 10.85 -0.13 -13.18
N LEU A 98 11.99 -0.56 -12.63
CA LEU A 98 12.63 0.08 -11.49
C LEU A 98 13.13 1.47 -11.86
N GLU A 99 12.90 2.41 -10.96
CA GLU A 99 13.51 3.72 -10.93
C GLU A 99 14.18 3.98 -9.58
N GLU A 100 14.87 5.07 -9.46
CA GLU A 100 15.42 5.51 -8.18
C GLU A 100 14.29 5.92 -7.22
N VAL A 101 14.39 5.52 -5.96
CA VAL A 101 13.41 5.91 -4.95
C VAL A 101 13.63 7.37 -4.56
N ALA A 102 12.60 8.19 -4.73
CA ALA A 102 12.59 9.58 -4.30
C ALA A 102 11.89 9.68 -2.93
N PRO A 103 12.56 10.14 -1.86
CA PRO A 103 11.93 10.40 -0.58
C PRO A 103 10.75 11.36 -0.72
N SER A 104 9.64 11.09 0.00
CA SER A 104 8.42 11.89 -0.05
C SER A 104 7.79 12.13 1.32
N VAL A 105 6.79 13.00 1.37
CA VAL A 105 5.96 13.22 2.58
C VAL A 105 5.02 12.05 2.88
N ALA A 106 4.88 11.08 1.95
CA ALA A 106 4.12 9.84 2.11
C ALA A 106 5.05 8.60 2.12
N PRO A 107 5.95 8.46 3.11
CA PRO A 107 7.11 7.57 3.07
C PRO A 107 6.76 6.07 3.01
N SER A 108 5.56 5.67 3.41
CA SER A 108 5.14 4.25 3.28
C SER A 108 4.90 3.82 1.83
N MET A 109 4.87 4.79 0.91
CA MET A 109 4.73 4.57 -0.54
C MET A 109 6.05 4.77 -1.28
N ASP A 110 7.16 5.09 -0.59
CA ASP A 110 8.51 5.28 -1.18
C ASP A 110 9.14 3.93 -1.49
N ILE A 111 8.59 3.25 -2.48
CA ILE A 111 9.02 1.93 -2.92
C ILE A 111 9.04 1.82 -4.44
N GLN A 112 9.90 0.93 -4.94
CA GLN A 112 9.95 0.54 -6.36
C GLN A 112 9.70 -0.96 -6.56
N VAL A 113 9.38 -1.73 -5.49
CA VAL A 113 9.00 -3.14 -5.58
C VAL A 113 7.80 -3.38 -4.67
N ALA A 114 6.63 -3.56 -5.25
CA ALA A 114 5.40 -3.82 -4.53
C ALA A 114 5.32 -5.31 -4.12
N SER A 115 5.53 -5.61 -2.84
CA SER A 115 5.70 -6.99 -2.33
C SER A 115 4.48 -7.90 -2.54
N ASN A 116 3.26 -7.37 -2.64
CA ASN A 116 2.06 -8.18 -2.88
C ASN A 116 1.63 -8.20 -4.36
N PHE A 117 2.33 -7.46 -5.22
CA PHE A 117 2.05 -7.48 -6.64
C PHE A 117 2.35 -8.87 -7.26
N GLU A 118 3.37 -9.57 -6.76
CA GLU A 118 3.66 -10.96 -7.13
C GLU A 118 2.45 -11.90 -6.92
N ARG A 119 1.69 -11.71 -5.82
CA ARG A 119 0.47 -12.47 -5.57
C ARG A 119 -0.64 -12.14 -6.56
N PHE A 120 -0.77 -10.88 -6.92
CA PHE A 120 -1.72 -10.46 -7.95
C PHE A 120 -1.36 -11.09 -9.30
N ILE A 121 -0.08 -11.04 -9.71
CA ILE A 121 0.39 -11.69 -10.94
C ILE A 121 0.05 -13.18 -10.92
N TYR A 122 0.28 -13.87 -9.79
CA TYR A 122 -0.01 -15.29 -9.67
C TYR A 122 -1.47 -15.62 -10.05
N TYR A 123 -2.42 -14.85 -9.52
CA TYR A 123 -3.82 -15.05 -9.86
C TYR A 123 -4.19 -14.54 -11.25
N ALA A 124 -3.55 -13.51 -11.74
CA ALA A 124 -3.78 -12.95 -13.07
C ALA A 124 -3.25 -13.87 -14.18
N GLU A 125 -2.23 -14.67 -13.87
CA GLU A 125 -1.65 -15.70 -14.75
C GLU A 125 -2.19 -17.11 -14.41
N ASP A 126 -3.49 -17.20 -14.13
CA ASP A 126 -4.22 -18.47 -13.90
C ASP A 126 -3.58 -19.41 -12.87
N SER A 127 -2.90 -18.85 -11.87
CA SER A 127 -2.16 -19.57 -10.82
C SER A 127 -0.96 -20.38 -11.32
N ASP A 128 -0.37 -19.98 -12.45
CA ASP A 128 0.85 -20.56 -12.98
C ASP A 128 2.08 -20.06 -12.21
N ALA A 129 2.55 -20.87 -11.28
CA ALA A 129 3.71 -20.54 -10.43
C ALA A 129 5.04 -20.49 -11.21
N ASP A 130 5.17 -21.22 -12.31
CA ASP A 130 6.40 -21.23 -13.11
C ASP A 130 6.50 -19.96 -13.94
N LYS A 131 5.40 -19.51 -14.52
CA LYS A 131 5.31 -18.23 -15.23
C LYS A 131 5.58 -17.05 -14.30
N VAL A 132 4.99 -17.05 -13.10
CA VAL A 132 5.29 -16.00 -12.09
C VAL A 132 6.76 -15.99 -11.73
N ARG A 133 7.37 -17.16 -11.53
CA ARG A 133 8.81 -17.27 -11.23
C ARG A 133 9.67 -16.68 -12.36
N GLU A 134 9.34 -16.95 -13.59
CA GLU A 134 10.01 -16.38 -14.78
C GLU A 134 9.90 -14.86 -14.80
N ILE A 135 8.69 -14.32 -14.63
CA ILE A 135 8.42 -12.87 -14.56
C ILE A 135 9.30 -12.21 -13.48
N ILE A 136 9.25 -12.75 -12.27
CA ILE A 136 9.98 -12.17 -11.13
C ILE A 136 11.50 -12.30 -11.29
N GLN A 137 11.99 -13.42 -11.85
CA GLN A 137 13.42 -13.58 -12.13
C GLN A 137 13.89 -12.61 -13.20
N THR A 138 13.13 -12.44 -14.28
CA THR A 138 13.42 -11.48 -15.34
C THR A 138 13.48 -10.06 -14.78
N PHE A 139 12.47 -9.67 -14.01
CA PHE A 139 12.43 -8.37 -13.37
C PHE A 139 13.62 -8.14 -12.41
N LYS A 140 13.94 -9.13 -11.57
CA LYS A 140 15.11 -9.03 -10.65
C LYS A 140 16.44 -8.90 -11.38
N LYS A 141 16.57 -9.52 -12.55
CA LYS A 141 17.80 -9.50 -13.37
C LYS A 141 17.97 -8.21 -14.16
N THR A 142 16.88 -7.69 -14.72
CA THR A 142 16.91 -6.58 -15.69
C THR A 142 16.42 -5.26 -15.12
N GLY A 143 15.73 -5.27 -13.97
CA GLY A 143 15.02 -4.12 -13.43
C GLY A 143 13.71 -3.81 -14.15
N LYS A 144 13.32 -4.61 -15.16
CA LYS A 144 12.17 -4.34 -16.03
C LYS A 144 11.45 -5.60 -16.44
N TYR A 145 10.12 -5.50 -16.54
CA TYR A 145 9.26 -6.48 -17.19
C TYR A 145 8.12 -5.80 -17.94
N VAL A 146 7.78 -6.31 -19.15
CA VAL A 146 6.67 -5.81 -19.97
C VAL A 146 5.55 -6.83 -19.95
N PHE A 147 4.39 -6.44 -19.44
CA PHE A 147 3.19 -7.26 -19.41
C PHE A 147 2.36 -7.04 -20.69
N GLU A 148 2.42 -7.94 -21.63
CA GLU A 148 1.65 -7.87 -22.88
C GLU A 148 0.17 -8.23 -22.67
N SER A 149 -0.11 -9.16 -21.76
CA SER A 149 -1.42 -9.78 -21.58
C SER A 149 -2.07 -9.52 -20.20
N LEU A 150 -1.49 -8.67 -19.35
CA LEU A 150 -2.09 -8.36 -18.05
C LEU A 150 -3.44 -7.67 -18.24
N ASP A 151 -4.51 -8.27 -17.74
CA ASP A 151 -5.82 -7.63 -17.72
C ASP A 151 -5.81 -6.44 -16.74
N ARG A 152 -5.89 -5.24 -17.31
CA ARG A 152 -5.91 -3.96 -16.58
C ARG A 152 -7.26 -3.28 -16.63
N ALA A 153 -8.27 -3.90 -17.24
CA ALA A 153 -9.58 -3.28 -17.49
C ALA A 153 -10.31 -2.86 -16.20
N GLY A 154 -10.08 -3.57 -15.10
CA GLY A 154 -10.62 -3.23 -13.78
C GLY A 154 -9.78 -2.23 -12.99
N PHE A 155 -8.74 -1.64 -13.59
CA PHE A 155 -7.82 -0.74 -12.91
C PHE A 155 -7.65 0.57 -13.65
N SER A 156 -7.56 1.65 -12.88
CA SER A 156 -7.01 2.93 -13.30
C SER A 156 -5.93 3.34 -12.29
N SER A 157 -5.16 4.36 -12.60
CA SER A 157 -4.11 4.79 -11.68
C SER A 157 -3.90 6.30 -11.68
N SER A 158 -3.23 6.80 -10.64
CA SER A 158 -2.84 8.21 -10.52
C SER A 158 -1.51 8.33 -9.79
N ARG A 159 -0.83 9.45 -10.05
CA ARG A 159 0.41 9.85 -9.39
C ARG A 159 0.22 11.22 -8.78
N THR A 160 0.72 11.42 -7.56
CA THR A 160 0.60 12.67 -6.80
C THR A 160 1.97 13.01 -6.21
N ASP A 161 2.49 14.20 -6.45
CA ASP A 161 3.74 14.66 -5.85
C ASP A 161 3.52 15.37 -4.51
N ASP A 162 4.61 15.74 -3.82
CA ASP A 162 4.56 16.31 -2.47
C ASP A 162 3.84 17.66 -2.40
N ASP A 163 3.99 18.50 -3.42
CA ASP A 163 3.31 19.80 -3.48
C ASP A 163 1.80 19.61 -3.62
N GLU A 164 1.41 18.67 -4.47
CA GLU A 164 0.01 18.32 -4.65
C GLU A 164 -0.57 17.64 -3.40
N ILE A 165 0.15 16.74 -2.75
CA ILE A 165 -0.25 16.13 -1.48
C ILE A 165 -0.59 17.21 -0.46
N SER A 166 0.29 18.21 -0.28
CA SER A 166 0.10 19.31 0.67
C SER A 166 -1.13 20.14 0.31
N ARG A 167 -1.32 20.45 -0.96
CA ARG A 167 -2.49 21.17 -1.47
C ARG A 167 -3.79 20.38 -1.22
N ILE A 168 -3.79 19.07 -1.46
CA ILE A 168 -4.96 18.21 -1.26
C ILE A 168 -5.32 18.10 0.23
N ILE A 169 -4.35 17.93 1.13
CA ILE A 169 -4.62 17.93 2.58
C ILE A 169 -5.36 19.21 2.97
N LYS A 170 -4.87 20.37 2.52
CA LYS A 170 -5.49 21.68 2.79
C LYS A 170 -6.89 21.80 2.20
N GLU A 171 -7.09 21.38 0.95
CA GLU A 171 -8.38 21.44 0.26
C GLU A 171 -9.43 20.56 0.95
N VAL A 172 -9.09 19.30 1.28
CA VAL A 172 -9.97 18.38 1.99
C VAL A 172 -10.35 18.92 3.37
N TYR A 173 -9.38 19.49 4.09
CA TYR A 173 -9.64 20.13 5.38
C TYR A 173 -10.60 21.30 5.27
N LEU A 174 -10.36 22.23 4.36
CA LEU A 174 -11.20 23.41 4.18
C LEU A 174 -12.62 23.08 3.71
N LYS A 175 -12.75 22.07 2.85
CA LYS A 175 -14.03 21.71 2.23
C LYS A 175 -14.89 20.79 3.11
N TYR A 176 -14.24 19.88 3.83
CA TYR A 176 -14.96 18.80 4.54
C TYR A 176 -14.65 18.73 6.04
N GLY A 177 -13.75 19.55 6.57
CA GLY A 177 -13.29 19.48 7.97
C GLY A 177 -12.53 18.18 8.29
N TYR A 178 -12.08 17.42 7.28
CA TYR A 178 -11.38 16.16 7.45
C TYR A 178 -9.88 16.37 7.26
N ILE A 179 -9.08 15.92 8.22
CA ILE A 179 -7.62 15.96 8.12
C ILE A 179 -7.15 14.63 7.53
N ALA A 180 -6.82 14.63 6.25
CA ALA A 180 -6.23 13.47 5.59
C ALA A 180 -4.74 13.35 5.93
N ASP A 181 -4.24 12.12 6.16
CA ASP A 181 -2.79 11.88 6.18
C ASP A 181 -2.22 11.94 4.74
N PRO A 182 -0.87 12.11 4.58
CA PRO A 182 -0.26 12.28 3.26
C PRO A 182 -0.55 11.13 2.28
N HIS A 183 -0.65 9.90 2.76
CA HIS A 183 -0.95 8.75 1.91
C HIS A 183 -2.42 8.78 1.46
N THR A 184 -3.34 9.07 2.38
CA THR A 184 -4.77 9.22 2.06
C THR A 184 -4.99 10.38 1.08
N ALA A 185 -4.20 11.45 1.17
CA ALA A 185 -4.25 12.57 0.24
C ALA A 185 -3.97 12.16 -1.21
N CYS A 186 -3.05 11.21 -1.44
CA CYS A 186 -2.84 10.64 -2.79
C CYS A 186 -4.13 10.02 -3.36
N GLY A 187 -4.97 9.43 -2.49
CA GLY A 187 -6.27 8.90 -2.91
C GLY A 187 -7.32 9.97 -3.19
N PHE A 188 -7.27 11.10 -2.48
CA PHE A 188 -8.19 12.21 -2.73
C PHE A 188 -7.83 13.01 -4.00
N ALA A 189 -6.56 13.06 -4.36
CA ALA A 189 -6.08 13.85 -5.49
C ALA A 189 -6.84 13.59 -6.80
N PRO A 190 -6.96 12.32 -7.29
CA PRO A 190 -7.68 12.03 -8.52
C PRO A 190 -9.19 12.22 -8.43
N VAL A 191 -9.76 12.24 -7.21
CA VAL A 191 -11.21 12.45 -6.99
C VAL A 191 -11.56 13.92 -7.03
N LEU A 192 -10.71 14.78 -6.45
CA LEU A 192 -10.92 16.22 -6.42
C LEU A 192 -10.53 16.91 -7.72
N ASN A 193 -9.55 16.35 -8.42
CA ASN A 193 -9.08 16.84 -9.72
C ASN A 193 -9.20 15.72 -10.75
N PRO A 194 -10.41 15.40 -11.21
CA PRO A 194 -10.60 14.40 -12.24
C PRO A 194 -9.98 14.91 -13.54
N SER A 195 -8.70 14.64 -13.75
CA SER A 195 -8.06 14.77 -15.05
C SER A 195 -8.70 13.73 -15.99
N ASN A 196 -8.54 13.90 -17.30
CA ASN A 196 -9.17 13.11 -18.37
C ASN A 196 -8.95 11.57 -18.33
N HIS A 197 -8.38 11.05 -17.23
CA HIS A 197 -8.08 9.64 -16.99
C HIS A 197 -9.12 8.89 -16.15
N SER A 198 -10.29 9.45 -15.90
CA SER A 198 -11.38 8.75 -15.22
C SER A 198 -11.97 7.69 -16.15
N GLN A 199 -11.46 6.47 -16.11
CA GLN A 199 -12.02 5.31 -16.83
C GLN A 199 -13.34 4.84 -16.22
N PHE A 200 -13.64 5.26 -14.98
CA PHE A 200 -14.83 4.82 -14.25
C PHE A 200 -15.78 5.99 -14.03
N SER A 201 -17.03 5.73 -14.36
CA SER A 201 -18.17 6.54 -13.91
C SER A 201 -18.74 5.93 -12.63
N GLY A 202 -19.39 6.72 -11.80
CA GLY A 202 -20.05 6.23 -10.58
C GLY A 202 -19.44 6.80 -9.30
N LYS A 203 -19.64 6.09 -8.19
CA LYS A 203 -19.16 6.54 -6.87
C LYS A 203 -17.76 6.04 -6.58
N GLU A 204 -16.95 6.91 -5.99
CA GLU A 204 -15.60 6.59 -5.56
C GLU A 204 -15.53 6.55 -4.04
N ILE A 205 -14.96 5.47 -3.50
CA ILE A 205 -14.67 5.31 -2.08
C ILE A 205 -13.17 5.40 -1.89
N VAL A 206 -12.70 6.48 -1.26
CA VAL A 206 -11.28 6.65 -0.94
C VAL A 206 -10.96 5.92 0.36
N LEU A 207 -9.96 5.04 0.34
CA LEU A 207 -9.51 4.34 1.54
C LEU A 207 -8.57 5.23 2.36
N ALA A 208 -8.94 5.47 3.63
CA ALA A 208 -8.06 6.08 4.61
C ALA A 208 -7.03 5.06 5.10
N THR A 209 -5.75 5.38 5.01
CA THR A 209 -4.66 4.40 5.20
C THR A 209 -3.84 4.62 6.45
N ALA A 210 -3.75 5.86 6.96
CA ALA A 210 -3.02 6.18 8.18
C ALA A 210 -3.75 7.26 8.98
N HIS A 211 -3.24 7.54 10.19
CA HIS A 211 -3.73 8.64 10.99
C HIS A 211 -2.83 9.87 10.82
N PRO A 212 -3.38 11.08 10.60
CA PRO A 212 -2.58 12.29 10.35
C PRO A 212 -1.58 12.63 11.48
N ALA A 213 -1.88 12.27 12.72
CA ALA A 213 -0.96 12.46 13.85
C ALA A 213 0.37 11.69 13.74
N LYS A 214 0.52 10.79 12.77
CA LYS A 214 1.80 10.12 12.46
C LYS A 214 2.72 10.99 11.61
N PHE A 215 2.20 12.08 11.04
CA PHE A 215 2.89 12.97 10.10
C PHE A 215 2.71 14.44 10.52
N PRO A 216 3.05 14.79 11.79
CA PRO A 216 2.72 16.10 12.35
C PRO A 216 3.31 17.26 11.54
N ASP A 217 4.56 17.14 11.10
CA ASP A 217 5.24 18.21 10.35
C ASP A 217 4.56 18.49 8.99
N THR A 218 4.14 17.45 8.29
CA THR A 218 3.42 17.59 7.01
C THR A 218 2.04 18.20 7.20
N ILE A 219 1.33 17.77 8.25
CA ILE A 219 -0.01 18.31 8.55
C ILE A 219 0.07 19.76 8.98
N ASP A 220 0.98 20.10 9.89
CA ASP A 220 1.18 21.49 10.33
C ASP A 220 1.55 22.41 9.16
N SER A 221 2.49 21.97 8.31
CA SER A 221 2.87 22.73 7.11
C SER A 221 1.70 22.96 6.14
N ALA A 222 0.78 21.98 6.02
CA ALA A 222 -0.35 22.07 5.08
C ALA A 222 -1.51 22.93 5.60
N ILE A 223 -1.86 22.81 6.89
CA ILE A 223 -3.07 23.43 7.47
C ILE A 223 -2.84 24.33 8.69
N GLY A 224 -1.60 24.43 9.18
CA GLY A 224 -1.25 25.26 10.37
C GLY A 224 -1.86 24.72 11.67
N GLN A 225 -2.08 23.42 11.76
CA GLN A 225 -2.66 22.77 12.94
C GLN A 225 -1.96 21.46 13.25
N GLU A 226 -1.69 21.22 14.54
CA GLU A 226 -1.22 19.91 14.98
C GLU A 226 -2.36 18.87 14.96
N SER A 227 -2.03 17.68 14.46
CA SER A 227 -2.89 16.50 14.61
C SER A 227 -2.33 15.61 15.70
N THR A 228 -3.11 15.31 16.71
CA THR A 228 -2.70 14.48 17.84
C THR A 228 -3.56 13.22 17.94
N HIS A 229 -3.04 12.19 18.60
CA HIS A 229 -3.79 10.99 18.93
C HIS A 229 -3.36 10.46 20.30
N HIS A 230 -4.32 10.15 21.18
CA HIS A 230 -4.04 9.73 22.56
C HIS A 230 -2.98 8.63 22.66
N SER A 231 -3.07 7.60 21.82
CA SER A 231 -2.10 6.49 21.83
C SER A 231 -0.67 6.92 21.51
N LEU A 232 -0.48 7.97 20.69
CA LEU A 232 0.84 8.49 20.37
C LEU A 232 1.34 9.39 21.51
N GLU A 233 0.47 10.18 22.12
CA GLU A 233 0.82 11.02 23.27
C GLU A 233 1.30 10.17 24.46
N VAL A 234 0.62 9.07 24.76
CA VAL A 234 1.04 8.12 25.81
C VAL A 234 2.44 7.55 25.52
N LEU A 235 2.80 7.34 24.26
CA LEU A 235 4.12 6.82 23.90
C LEU A 235 5.27 7.81 24.18
N LYS A 236 5.00 9.14 24.14
CA LYS A 236 6.00 10.16 24.40
C LYS A 236 6.60 10.08 25.84
N SER A 237 5.83 9.53 26.77
CA SER A 237 6.25 9.36 28.18
C SER A 237 6.88 8.00 28.49
N ARG A 238 6.93 7.07 27.50
CA ARG A 238 7.49 5.73 27.69
C ARG A 238 8.99 5.72 27.43
N GLU A 239 9.69 4.87 28.17
CA GLU A 239 11.10 4.59 27.93
C GLU A 239 11.30 4.00 26.53
N ILE A 240 12.30 4.52 25.83
CA ILE A 240 12.68 4.01 24.51
C ILE A 240 13.64 2.84 24.70
N VAL A 241 13.17 1.64 24.43
CA VAL A 241 14.00 0.43 24.43
C VAL A 241 14.51 0.17 23.01
N LYS A 242 15.80 0.28 22.82
CA LYS A 242 16.49 0.02 21.54
C LYS A 242 17.66 -0.91 21.72
N TYR A 243 17.87 -1.78 20.75
CA TYR A 243 19.04 -2.64 20.66
C TYR A 243 19.79 -2.33 19.37
N SER A 244 21.11 -2.21 19.48
CA SER A 244 22.00 -2.10 18.32
C SER A 244 22.59 -3.48 18.01
N VAL A 245 22.48 -3.88 16.76
CA VAL A 245 22.96 -5.17 16.26
C VAL A 245 23.72 -4.91 14.97
N GLU A 246 24.87 -5.59 14.81
CA GLU A 246 25.62 -5.53 13.55
C GLU A 246 24.71 -5.92 12.36
N PRO A 247 24.80 -5.22 11.21
CA PRO A 247 23.90 -5.42 10.06
C PRO A 247 24.26 -6.68 9.24
N THR A 248 24.61 -7.78 9.92
CA THR A 248 24.90 -9.08 9.32
C THR A 248 23.81 -10.09 9.63
N PRO A 249 23.50 -11.03 8.74
CA PRO A 249 22.51 -12.07 9.00
C PRO A 249 22.84 -12.89 10.25
N GLU A 250 24.11 -13.20 10.49
CA GLU A 250 24.62 -13.99 11.59
C GLU A 250 24.39 -13.29 12.93
N ALA A 251 24.74 -11.99 13.03
CA ALA A 251 24.53 -11.20 14.24
C ALA A 251 23.03 -11.04 14.56
N ILE A 252 22.22 -10.82 13.56
CA ILE A 252 20.75 -10.70 13.70
C ILE A 252 20.16 -12.02 14.19
N LYS A 253 20.55 -13.17 13.61
CA LYS A 253 20.09 -14.49 14.05
C LYS A 253 20.50 -14.80 15.48
N ALA A 254 21.74 -14.50 15.84
CA ALA A 254 22.25 -14.69 17.21
C ALA A 254 21.47 -13.84 18.22
N PHE A 255 21.22 -12.57 17.88
CA PHE A 255 20.40 -11.68 18.69
C PHE A 255 18.98 -12.22 18.89
N MET A 256 18.33 -12.67 17.81
CA MET A 256 16.95 -13.23 17.85
C MET A 256 16.91 -14.50 18.73
N ARG A 257 17.83 -15.45 18.56
CA ARG A 257 17.91 -16.64 19.44
C ARG A 257 17.97 -16.28 20.91
N LYS A 258 18.82 -15.31 21.26
CA LYS A 258 19.00 -14.86 22.65
C LYS A 258 17.70 -14.29 23.25
N HIS A 259 16.87 -13.62 22.45
CA HIS A 259 15.67 -12.92 22.95
C HIS A 259 14.40 -13.78 22.88
N VAL A 260 14.31 -14.72 21.93
CA VAL A 260 13.16 -15.65 21.85
C VAL A 260 13.16 -16.65 23.01
N SER A 261 14.32 -17.04 23.51
CA SER A 261 14.44 -17.96 24.65
C SER A 261 14.00 -17.35 26.00
N GLN A 262 13.58 -16.08 26.02
CA GLN A 262 13.15 -15.35 27.22
C GLN A 262 11.62 -15.10 27.27
N VAL A 263 10.85 -15.57 26.29
CA VAL A 263 9.41 -15.55 26.21
C VAL A 263 8.87 -16.98 26.33
#